data_271fd6e889f46e474ba48cc1ba2780a4
#
_entry.id   271fd6e889f46e474ba48cc1ba2780a4
#
_cell.length_a   1.000
_cell.length_b   1.000
_cell.length_c   1.000
_cell.angle_alpha   90.00
_cell.angle_beta   90.00
_cell.angle_gamma   90.00
#
_symmetry.space_group_name_H-M   'P 1'
#
loop_
_entity.id
_entity.type
_entity.pdbx_description
1 polymer ?
#
loop_
_entity_poly.entity_id
_entity_poly.type
_entity_poly.pdbx_seq_one_letter_code
_entity_poly.pdbx_strand_id
1 'polypeptide(L)'
;MIRRITYGLLAASLALAPRVAQGQLKVVTSTTDLYDIAREVGGNKITATHIGEGYQDPHFIEAKPSFVLQLRNADVWAFVGLDLEIGWMPVLLDGARNPKIRQGGSGYLDVSTAVPVLDRPQGNIDRSMGDVHPLGNPHYWLDPENGRRIARLFKARFTQLDPSNAATYDANEKAFEARLNAAEKGWQSELATIKGKPVVAWHTSWRYFAEYTGMNIVAFMEPKPGVPPSPSHLYEVIQTVKRTGAKAIVMEPFYDRKVADLVAKQTGIKVLILPPSVGGVKGLDDYIQLMKYDVSQLATAVR
;
A
#
# COMPACT_ATOMS: atom_id res chain seq x y z
N MET A 1 72.05 9.21 45.48
CA MET A 1 71.07 9.99 44.70
C MET A 1 70.06 9.04 44.09
N ILE A 2 68.85 8.93 44.62
CA ILE A 2 67.81 8.03 44.17
C ILE A 2 66.70 8.92 43.53
N ARG A 3 66.54 8.84 42.21
CA ARG A 3 65.48 9.55 41.48
C ARG A 3 64.15 8.77 41.59
N ARG A 4 63.20 9.32 42.27
CA ARG A 4 61.81 8.82 42.26
C ARG A 4 61.11 9.25 40.96
N ILE A 5 60.67 8.26 40.18
CA ILE A 5 59.82 8.47 38.99
C ILE A 5 58.37 8.34 39.47
N THR A 6 57.61 9.43 39.41
CA THR A 6 56.19 9.47 39.74
C THR A 6 55.40 9.21 38.46
N TYR A 7 54.69 8.08 38.36
CA TYR A 7 53.75 7.78 37.26
C TYR A 7 52.43 8.45 37.60
N GLY A 8 52.05 9.47 36.83
CA GLY A 8 50.73 10.05 36.89
C GLY A 8 49.72 9.16 36.15
N LEU A 9 48.75 8.59 36.84
CA LEU A 9 47.60 7.92 36.23
C LEU A 9 46.64 9.01 35.73
N LEU A 10 46.54 9.12 34.38
CA LEU A 10 45.47 9.90 33.71
C LEU A 10 44.21 9.06 33.71
N ALA A 11 43.27 9.34 34.60
CA ALA A 11 41.94 8.74 34.60
C ALA A 11 41.10 9.43 33.48
N ALA A 12 40.89 8.73 32.36
CA ALA A 12 39.96 9.16 31.36
C ALA A 12 38.50 8.92 31.84
N SER A 13 37.86 9.96 32.36
CA SER A 13 36.42 9.93 32.66
C SER A 13 35.63 9.96 31.38
N LEU A 14 35.10 8.79 30.95
CA LEU A 14 34.05 8.70 29.89
C LEU A 14 32.81 9.41 30.47
N ALA A 15 32.55 10.62 30.00
CA ALA A 15 31.30 11.30 30.26
C ALA A 15 30.16 10.54 29.51
N LEU A 16 29.38 9.73 30.25
CA LEU A 16 28.08 9.26 29.78
C LEU A 16 27.16 10.48 29.67
N ALA A 17 27.07 11.06 28.46
CA ALA A 17 26.03 12.04 28.16
C ALA A 17 24.66 11.35 28.36
N PRO A 18 23.71 11.98 29.10
CA PRO A 18 22.38 11.42 29.24
C PRO A 18 21.76 11.31 27.84
N ARG A 19 21.47 10.09 27.40
CA ARG A 19 20.62 9.87 26.22
C ARG A 19 19.23 10.38 26.59
N VAL A 20 18.87 11.57 26.10
CA VAL A 20 17.48 12.02 26.12
C VAL A 20 16.69 10.94 25.39
N ALA A 21 15.77 10.28 26.08
CA ALA A 21 14.86 9.33 25.44
C ALA A 21 14.06 10.13 24.38
N GLN A 22 14.40 9.96 23.12
CA GLN A 22 13.63 10.55 22.02
C GLN A 22 12.25 9.88 22.03
N GLY A 23 11.19 10.68 22.07
CA GLY A 23 9.84 10.16 22.01
C GLY A 23 9.63 9.38 20.71
N GLN A 24 8.64 8.48 20.70
CA GLN A 24 8.27 7.72 19.49
C GLN A 24 7.99 8.67 18.32
N LEU A 25 8.44 8.30 17.10
CA LEU A 25 8.06 9.02 15.89
C LEU A 25 6.54 8.85 15.65
N LYS A 26 5.86 9.96 15.40
CA LYS A 26 4.43 9.98 15.07
C LYS A 26 4.28 9.87 13.55
N VAL A 27 3.80 8.73 13.10
CA VAL A 27 3.62 8.40 11.69
C VAL A 27 2.12 8.42 11.36
N VAL A 28 1.75 9.15 10.33
CA VAL A 28 0.40 9.09 9.75
C VAL A 28 0.54 8.57 8.34
N THR A 29 -0.31 7.63 7.94
CA THR A 29 -0.32 7.06 6.59
C THR A 29 -1.62 7.33 5.88
N SER A 30 -1.62 7.35 4.56
CA SER A 30 -2.84 7.51 3.77
C SER A 30 -3.72 6.28 3.80
N THR A 31 -3.13 5.08 3.77
CA THR A 31 -3.84 3.79 3.70
C THR A 31 -3.44 2.88 4.85
N THR A 32 -4.26 1.85 5.09
CA THR A 32 -4.02 0.80 6.10
C THR A 32 -2.86 -0.12 5.72
N ASP A 33 -2.55 -0.26 4.43
CA ASP A 33 -1.42 -1.07 3.95
C ASP A 33 -0.08 -0.43 4.32
N LEU A 34 0.03 0.88 4.06
CA LEU A 34 1.19 1.65 4.49
C LEU A 34 1.31 1.71 6.01
N TYR A 35 0.18 1.79 6.72
CA TYR A 35 0.13 1.77 8.17
C TYR A 35 0.69 0.46 8.73
N ASP A 36 0.25 -0.68 8.20
CA ASP A 36 0.70 -1.98 8.69
C ASP A 36 2.21 -2.16 8.42
N ILE A 37 2.68 -1.89 7.20
CA ILE A 37 4.10 -2.00 6.86
C ILE A 37 4.94 -1.02 7.70
N ALA A 38 4.45 0.21 7.96
CA ALA A 38 5.14 1.16 8.84
C ALA A 38 5.28 0.62 10.27
N ARG A 39 4.23 -0.01 10.82
CA ARG A 39 4.24 -0.64 12.13
C ARG A 39 5.19 -1.83 12.20
N GLU A 40 5.22 -2.65 11.15
CA GLU A 40 6.15 -3.77 11.05
C GLU A 40 7.61 -3.30 11.16
N VAL A 41 7.96 -2.22 10.47
CA VAL A 41 9.31 -1.66 10.51
C VAL A 41 9.58 -0.86 11.78
N GLY A 42 8.64 -0.03 12.19
CA GLY A 42 8.82 0.90 13.31
C GLY A 42 8.74 0.23 14.69
N GLY A 43 7.96 -0.84 14.81
CA GLY A 43 7.72 -1.54 16.08
C GLY A 43 7.27 -0.60 17.18
N ASN A 44 7.88 -0.75 18.35
CA ASN A 44 7.60 0.10 19.52
C ASN A 44 8.34 1.46 19.51
N LYS A 45 8.99 1.82 18.40
CA LYS A 45 9.71 3.10 18.25
C LYS A 45 8.88 4.16 17.54
N ILE A 46 7.72 3.79 17.04
CA ILE A 46 6.78 4.70 16.40
C ILE A 46 5.41 4.60 17.05
N THR A 47 4.61 5.66 16.88
CA THR A 47 3.15 5.61 17.02
C THR A 47 2.58 5.89 15.65
N ALA A 48 1.83 4.93 15.09
CA ALA A 48 1.27 5.06 13.77
C ALA A 48 -0.26 5.20 13.81
N THR A 49 -0.80 5.98 12.87
CA THR A 49 -2.24 6.09 12.56
C THR A 49 -2.42 6.16 11.05
N HIS A 50 -3.64 5.92 10.58
CA HIS A 50 -3.98 6.02 9.15
C HIS A 50 -5.19 6.95 8.94
N ILE A 51 -5.37 7.42 7.72
CA ILE A 51 -6.50 8.28 7.31
C ILE A 51 -7.61 7.43 6.69
N GLY A 52 -7.32 6.68 5.64
CA GLY A 52 -8.28 5.81 4.98
C GLY A 52 -8.45 4.49 5.70
N GLU A 53 -9.66 3.93 5.67
CA GLU A 53 -9.98 2.59 6.17
C GLU A 53 -9.90 1.58 5.03
N GLY A 54 -9.50 0.33 5.32
CA GLY A 54 -9.31 -0.70 4.30
C GLY A 54 -10.57 -1.08 3.50
N TYR A 55 -11.75 -0.81 4.05
CA TYR A 55 -13.03 -1.02 3.38
C TYR A 55 -13.52 0.19 2.57
N GLN A 56 -12.77 1.31 2.54
CA GLN A 56 -13.10 2.52 1.80
C GLN A 56 -12.31 2.59 0.50
N ASP A 57 -12.87 3.25 -0.49
CA ASP A 57 -12.14 3.64 -1.69
C ASP A 57 -11.13 4.75 -1.35
N PRO A 58 -9.81 4.51 -1.50
CA PRO A 58 -8.80 5.48 -1.10
C PRO A 58 -8.78 6.76 -1.97
N HIS A 59 -9.43 6.74 -3.13
CA HIS A 59 -9.57 7.94 -3.98
C HIS A 59 -10.52 8.98 -3.35
N PHE A 60 -11.50 8.52 -2.55
CA PHE A 60 -12.62 9.33 -2.06
C PHE A 60 -12.73 9.29 -0.54
N ILE A 61 -11.76 9.90 0.14
CA ILE A 61 -11.79 10.05 1.60
C ILE A 61 -12.36 11.41 1.97
N GLU A 62 -13.32 11.42 2.90
CA GLU A 62 -13.84 12.66 3.45
C GLU A 62 -12.81 13.34 4.35
N ALA A 63 -12.45 14.59 4.05
CA ALA A 63 -11.51 15.37 4.85
C ALA A 63 -12.14 15.80 6.18
N LYS A 64 -11.77 15.12 7.29
CA LYS A 64 -12.31 15.36 8.64
C LYS A 64 -11.37 16.23 9.49
N PRO A 65 -11.90 17.09 10.40
CA PRO A 65 -11.07 17.88 11.31
C PRO A 65 -10.14 17.02 12.19
N SER A 66 -10.55 15.80 12.55
CA SER A 66 -9.71 14.87 13.31
C SER A 66 -8.43 14.48 12.56
N PHE A 67 -8.50 14.33 11.24
CA PHE A 67 -7.34 14.03 10.40
C PHE A 67 -6.36 15.22 10.34
N VAL A 68 -6.89 16.43 10.31
CA VAL A 68 -6.06 17.67 10.41
C VAL A 68 -5.28 17.68 11.73
N LEU A 69 -5.90 17.29 12.85
CA LEU A 69 -5.23 17.21 14.14
C LEU A 69 -4.14 16.13 14.19
N GLN A 70 -4.38 14.96 13.58
CA GLN A 70 -3.37 13.90 13.45
C GLN A 70 -2.16 14.41 12.67
N LEU A 71 -2.39 14.98 11.49
CA LEU A 71 -1.34 15.48 10.60
C LEU A 71 -0.58 16.68 11.20
N ARG A 72 -1.23 17.52 12.00
CA ARG A 72 -0.58 18.64 12.71
C ARG A 72 0.54 18.17 13.63
N ASN A 73 0.35 17.01 14.26
CA ASN A 73 1.28 16.45 15.23
C ASN A 73 2.21 15.37 14.63
N ALA A 74 2.10 15.08 13.35
CA ALA A 74 2.88 14.04 12.68
C ALA A 74 4.35 14.45 12.51
N ASP A 75 5.24 13.51 12.71
CA ASP A 75 6.65 13.60 12.31
C ASP A 75 6.86 13.07 10.89
N VAL A 76 6.03 12.09 10.47
CA VAL A 76 6.02 11.52 9.11
C VAL A 76 4.58 11.46 8.60
N TRP A 77 4.37 11.93 7.38
CA TRP A 77 3.20 11.70 6.55
C TRP A 77 3.63 10.83 5.37
N ALA A 78 3.22 9.55 5.37
CA ALA A 78 3.49 8.62 4.31
C ALA A 78 2.21 8.39 3.49
N PHE A 79 2.27 8.64 2.21
CA PHE A 79 1.14 8.54 1.30
C PHE A 79 1.52 7.76 0.04
N VAL A 80 0.52 7.15 -0.58
CA VAL A 80 0.71 6.33 -1.78
C VAL A 80 1.33 7.14 -2.91
N GLY A 81 0.83 8.36 -3.15
CA GLY A 81 1.30 9.19 -4.24
C GLY A 81 0.65 8.84 -5.58
N LEU A 82 1.26 9.25 -6.69
CA LEU A 82 0.74 9.06 -8.05
C LEU A 82 -0.68 9.62 -8.22
N ASP A 83 -1.00 10.70 -7.48
CA ASP A 83 -2.30 11.38 -7.45
C ASP A 83 -3.46 10.54 -6.83
N LEU A 84 -3.19 9.44 -6.12
CA LEU A 84 -4.25 8.69 -5.44
C LEU A 84 -5.03 9.58 -4.46
N GLU A 85 -4.32 10.37 -3.68
CA GLU A 85 -4.87 11.21 -2.61
C GLU A 85 -5.21 12.64 -3.05
N ILE A 86 -5.14 12.92 -4.36
CA ILE A 86 -5.26 14.31 -4.87
C ILE A 86 -6.58 14.98 -4.49
N GLY A 87 -7.65 14.21 -4.36
CA GLY A 87 -8.99 14.73 -4.02
C GLY A 87 -9.13 15.25 -2.59
N TRP A 88 -8.29 14.82 -1.65
CA TRP A 88 -8.47 15.09 -0.22
C TRP A 88 -7.19 15.48 0.54
N MET A 89 -6.02 15.00 0.15
CA MET A 89 -4.75 15.28 0.82
C MET A 89 -4.40 16.77 0.91
N PRO A 90 -4.51 17.59 -0.17
CA PRO A 90 -4.12 19.00 -0.13
C PRO A 90 -4.85 19.79 0.95
N VAL A 91 -6.17 19.57 1.09
CA VAL A 91 -7.01 20.25 2.09
C VAL A 91 -6.56 19.88 3.52
N LEU A 92 -6.23 18.62 3.76
CA LEU A 92 -5.76 18.15 5.07
C LEU A 92 -4.39 18.73 5.42
N LEU A 93 -3.44 18.75 4.48
CA LEU A 93 -2.10 19.29 4.69
C LEU A 93 -2.13 20.82 4.93
N ASP A 94 -2.99 21.51 4.21
CA ASP A 94 -3.17 22.97 4.42
C ASP A 94 -3.77 23.27 5.80
N GLY A 95 -4.76 22.51 6.22
CA GLY A 95 -5.35 22.62 7.56
C GLY A 95 -4.36 22.27 8.68
N ALA A 96 -3.51 21.29 8.48
CA ALA A 96 -2.53 20.83 9.47
C ALA A 96 -1.45 21.87 9.78
N ARG A 97 -1.04 22.66 8.78
CA ARG A 97 0.01 23.68 8.90
C ARG A 97 1.32 23.17 9.49
N ASN A 98 1.64 21.90 9.26
CA ASN A 98 2.84 21.25 9.77
C ASN A 98 3.96 21.28 8.72
N PRO A 99 5.03 22.05 8.89
CA PRO A 99 6.09 22.17 7.90
C PRO A 99 6.88 20.87 7.70
N LYS A 100 6.90 19.98 8.71
CA LYS A 100 7.63 18.70 8.60
C LYS A 100 7.07 17.78 7.51
N ILE A 101 5.75 17.83 7.28
CA ILE A 101 5.02 16.92 6.39
C ILE A 101 4.52 17.56 5.10
N ARG A 102 4.98 18.78 4.79
CA ARG A 102 4.76 19.43 3.49
C ARG A 102 5.87 19.02 2.53
N GLN A 103 5.62 19.18 1.25
CA GLN A 103 6.63 18.95 0.21
C GLN A 103 7.95 19.64 0.54
N GLY A 104 9.05 18.88 0.52
CA GLY A 104 10.38 19.33 0.95
C GLY A 104 10.64 19.22 2.45
N GLY A 105 9.63 18.93 3.27
CA GLY A 105 9.78 18.66 4.70
C GLY A 105 10.39 17.28 4.97
N SER A 106 11.07 17.14 6.10
CA SER A 106 11.78 15.90 6.48
C SER A 106 10.86 14.68 6.64
N GLY A 107 9.60 14.91 7.01
CA GLY A 107 8.58 13.88 7.20
C GLY A 107 7.63 13.69 6.01
N TYR A 108 7.78 14.44 4.92
CA TYR A 108 7.01 14.22 3.69
C TYR A 108 7.53 12.98 2.97
N LEU A 109 6.73 11.93 2.88
CA LEU A 109 7.15 10.65 2.34
C LEU A 109 6.18 10.17 1.25
N ASP A 110 6.49 10.51 0.01
CA ASP A 110 5.87 9.94 -1.18
C ASP A 110 6.42 8.53 -1.40
N VAL A 111 5.58 7.52 -1.11
CA VAL A 111 5.98 6.12 -1.13
C VAL A 111 6.14 5.59 -2.55
N SER A 112 5.51 6.21 -3.55
CA SER A 112 5.64 5.84 -4.97
C SER A 112 7.07 5.95 -5.47
N THR A 113 7.92 6.73 -4.82
CA THR A 113 9.34 6.91 -5.17
C THR A 113 10.18 5.64 -5.00
N ALA A 114 9.69 4.65 -4.25
CA ALA A 114 10.39 3.39 -3.98
C ALA A 114 10.03 2.26 -4.95
N VAL A 115 9.00 2.42 -5.78
CA VAL A 115 8.42 1.32 -6.56
C VAL A 115 8.49 1.56 -8.07
N PRO A 116 8.57 0.51 -8.91
CA PRO A 116 8.35 0.65 -10.34
C PRO A 116 6.89 0.97 -10.60
N VAL A 117 6.63 1.95 -11.45
CA VAL A 117 5.27 2.42 -11.75
C VAL A 117 4.78 1.82 -13.05
N LEU A 118 3.65 1.09 -12.97
CA LEU A 118 2.96 0.51 -14.13
C LEU A 118 1.96 1.51 -14.74
N ASP A 119 1.50 1.19 -15.93
CA ASP A 119 0.40 1.86 -16.64
C ASP A 119 0.56 3.39 -16.73
N ARG A 120 1.79 3.88 -16.94
CA ARG A 120 1.99 5.31 -17.22
C ARG A 120 1.34 5.66 -18.55
N PRO A 121 0.35 6.57 -18.55
CA PRO A 121 -0.34 6.93 -19.78
C PRO A 121 0.62 7.53 -20.81
N GLN A 122 0.36 7.27 -22.07
CA GLN A 122 1.06 7.92 -23.19
C GLN A 122 0.20 9.06 -23.72
N GLY A 123 0.74 10.26 -23.81
CA GLY A 123 0.04 11.44 -24.34
C GLY A 123 -0.66 12.29 -23.28
N ASN A 124 -1.46 13.26 -23.74
CA ASN A 124 -2.19 14.17 -22.86
C ASN A 124 -3.36 13.47 -22.20
N ILE A 125 -3.45 13.61 -20.89
CA ILE A 125 -4.58 13.15 -20.08
C ILE A 125 -5.51 14.32 -19.86
N ASP A 126 -6.81 14.09 -20.09
CA ASP A 126 -7.86 15.05 -19.80
C ASP A 126 -8.99 14.39 -18.99
N ARG A 127 -9.89 15.21 -18.46
CA ARG A 127 -11.00 14.79 -17.61
C ARG A 127 -11.96 13.79 -18.26
N SER A 128 -11.97 13.68 -19.60
CA SER A 128 -12.82 12.70 -20.30
C SER A 128 -12.34 11.26 -20.15
N MET A 129 -11.11 11.10 -19.61
CA MET A 129 -10.48 9.80 -19.39
C MET A 129 -10.85 9.18 -18.05
N GLY A 130 -11.69 9.85 -17.23
CA GLY A 130 -12.07 9.39 -15.89
C GLY A 130 -10.96 9.66 -14.85
N ASP A 131 -10.87 8.81 -13.81
CA ASP A 131 -9.87 8.92 -12.73
C ASP A 131 -8.53 8.30 -13.15
N VAL A 132 -8.08 8.62 -14.37
CA VAL A 132 -6.77 8.18 -14.86
C VAL A 132 -5.67 8.93 -14.11
N HIS A 133 -4.77 8.19 -13.47
CA HIS A 133 -3.62 8.74 -12.77
C HIS A 133 -2.52 9.16 -13.77
N PRO A 134 -2.20 10.45 -13.91
CA PRO A 134 -1.23 10.94 -14.90
C PRO A 134 0.17 10.38 -14.72
N LEU A 135 0.52 10.06 -13.49
CA LEU A 135 1.85 9.58 -13.12
C LEU A 135 1.99 8.05 -13.16
N GLY A 136 0.89 7.34 -13.43
CA GLY A 136 0.79 5.88 -13.51
C GLY A 136 -0.07 5.28 -12.40
N ASN A 137 -0.24 3.96 -12.43
CA ASN A 137 -1.15 3.24 -11.54
C ASN A 137 -0.66 3.27 -10.08
N PRO A 138 -1.46 3.77 -9.13
CA PRO A 138 -1.05 3.92 -7.74
C PRO A 138 -1.19 2.66 -6.88
N HIS A 139 -1.84 1.59 -7.33
CA HIS A 139 -2.20 0.42 -6.52
C HIS A 139 -1.04 -0.58 -6.35
N TYR A 140 0.17 -0.10 -6.20
CA TYR A 140 1.40 -0.88 -6.25
C TYR A 140 1.62 -1.78 -5.02
N TRP A 141 0.96 -1.51 -3.90
CA TRP A 141 1.08 -2.34 -2.69
C TRP A 141 0.53 -3.76 -2.87
N LEU A 142 -0.27 -4.02 -3.91
CA LEU A 142 -0.79 -5.34 -4.25
C LEU A 142 0.24 -6.27 -4.92
N ASP A 143 1.51 -5.90 -4.91
CA ASP A 143 2.65 -6.73 -5.24
C ASP A 143 3.55 -6.89 -4.00
N PRO A 144 3.80 -8.12 -3.49
CA PRO A 144 4.67 -8.37 -2.33
C PRO A 144 6.07 -7.79 -2.47
N GLU A 145 6.65 -7.75 -3.69
CA GLU A 145 7.96 -7.13 -3.89
C GLU A 145 7.92 -5.62 -3.64
N ASN A 146 6.82 -4.96 -3.99
CA ASN A 146 6.62 -3.56 -3.63
C ASN A 146 6.40 -3.40 -2.13
N GLY A 147 5.76 -4.35 -1.45
CA GLY A 147 5.69 -4.38 0.02
C GLY A 147 7.08 -4.36 0.67
N ARG A 148 8.06 -5.13 0.14
CA ARG A 148 9.47 -5.08 0.59
C ARG A 148 10.11 -3.72 0.34
N ARG A 149 9.91 -3.14 -0.84
CA ARG A 149 10.44 -1.81 -1.19
C ARG A 149 9.90 -0.72 -0.27
N ILE A 150 8.62 -0.79 0.05
CA ILE A 150 7.95 0.11 1.01
C ILE A 150 8.58 -0.05 2.40
N ALA A 151 8.81 -1.27 2.88
CA ALA A 151 9.44 -1.52 4.17
C ALA A 151 10.87 -0.95 4.23
N ARG A 152 11.67 -1.13 3.18
CA ARG A 152 13.01 -0.53 3.06
C ARG A 152 12.97 1.00 3.06
N LEU A 153 11.97 1.60 2.41
CA LEU A 153 11.79 3.05 2.41
C LEU A 153 11.44 3.56 3.81
N PHE A 154 10.54 2.90 4.53
CA PHE A 154 10.22 3.23 5.91
C PHE A 154 11.46 3.11 6.82
N LYS A 155 12.22 2.00 6.72
CA LYS A 155 13.48 1.83 7.44
C LYS A 155 14.43 3.02 7.20
N ALA A 156 14.63 3.39 5.96
CA ALA A 156 15.52 4.50 5.60
C ALA A 156 15.05 5.83 6.21
N ARG A 157 13.73 6.13 6.10
CA ARG A 157 13.15 7.37 6.63
C ARG A 157 13.19 7.40 8.16
N PHE A 158 12.82 6.32 8.83
CA PHE A 158 12.85 6.24 10.29
C PHE A 158 14.28 6.35 10.82
N THR A 159 15.24 5.69 10.19
CA THR A 159 16.66 5.82 10.53
C THR A 159 17.17 7.26 10.37
N GLN A 160 16.74 7.96 9.31
CA GLN A 160 17.11 9.36 9.10
C GLN A 160 16.58 10.28 10.20
N LEU A 161 15.33 10.05 10.66
CA LEU A 161 14.67 10.90 11.66
C LEU A 161 15.02 10.52 13.11
N ASP A 162 15.34 9.24 13.33
CA ASP A 162 15.67 8.67 14.63
C ASP A 162 16.85 7.69 14.51
N PRO A 163 18.07 8.19 14.30
CA PRO A 163 19.26 7.35 14.10
C PRO A 163 19.62 6.52 15.32
N SER A 164 19.16 6.88 16.51
CA SER A 164 19.42 6.12 17.75
C SER A 164 18.74 4.74 17.74
N ASN A 165 17.67 4.55 16.96
CA ASN A 165 16.93 3.31 16.82
C ASN A 165 17.16 2.60 15.48
N ALA A 166 18.16 3.01 14.68
CA ALA A 166 18.46 2.46 13.35
C ALA A 166 18.58 0.93 13.34
N ALA A 167 19.27 0.34 14.34
CA ALA A 167 19.42 -1.11 14.46
C ALA A 167 18.08 -1.83 14.67
N THR A 168 17.14 -1.21 15.40
CA THR A 168 15.79 -1.76 15.59
C THR A 168 15.01 -1.78 14.27
N TYR A 169 15.03 -0.68 13.53
CA TYR A 169 14.35 -0.58 12.23
C TYR A 169 14.92 -1.58 11.21
N ASP A 170 16.24 -1.77 11.19
CA ASP A 170 16.89 -2.74 10.31
C ASP A 170 16.52 -4.19 10.66
N ALA A 171 16.51 -4.53 11.97
CA ALA A 171 16.10 -5.85 12.42
C ALA A 171 14.62 -6.16 12.11
N ASN A 172 13.74 -5.19 12.33
CA ASN A 172 12.32 -5.33 12.08
C ASN A 172 12.01 -5.48 10.58
N GLU A 173 12.63 -4.66 9.73
CA GLU A 173 12.46 -4.76 8.27
C GLU A 173 12.90 -6.13 7.76
N LYS A 174 14.07 -6.64 8.19
CA LYS A 174 14.54 -7.99 7.85
C LYS A 174 13.58 -9.09 8.33
N ALA A 175 13.01 -8.93 9.53
CA ALA A 175 12.03 -9.87 10.07
C ALA A 175 10.74 -9.86 9.24
N PHE A 176 10.25 -8.69 8.82
CA PHE A 176 9.12 -8.57 7.92
C PHE A 176 9.39 -9.25 6.57
N GLU A 177 10.54 -8.98 5.93
CA GLU A 177 10.91 -9.62 4.67
C GLU A 177 11.00 -11.14 4.80
N ALA A 178 11.58 -11.65 5.91
CA ALA A 178 11.70 -13.08 6.15
C ALA A 178 10.32 -13.75 6.27
N ARG A 179 9.36 -13.13 6.97
CA ARG A 179 7.98 -13.63 7.09
C ARG A 179 7.25 -13.60 5.76
N LEU A 180 7.39 -12.52 5.00
CA LEU A 180 6.78 -12.39 3.67
C LEU A 180 7.32 -13.47 2.72
N ASN A 181 8.66 -13.69 2.71
CA ASN A 181 9.29 -14.75 1.91
C ASN A 181 8.80 -16.17 2.31
N ALA A 182 8.60 -16.40 3.61
CA ALA A 182 8.06 -17.69 4.09
C ALA A 182 6.60 -17.89 3.66
N ALA A 183 5.79 -16.82 3.73
CA ALA A 183 4.40 -16.83 3.32
C ALA A 183 4.26 -17.10 1.81
N GLU A 184 5.06 -16.44 0.95
CA GLU A 184 5.04 -16.64 -0.50
C GLU A 184 5.38 -18.09 -0.90
N LYS A 185 6.29 -18.74 -0.20
CA LYS A 185 6.54 -20.18 -0.39
C LYS A 185 5.30 -21.03 -0.09
N GLY A 186 4.49 -20.58 0.87
CA GLY A 186 3.27 -21.27 1.28
C GLY A 186 2.15 -21.25 0.25
N TRP A 187 2.08 -20.22 -0.61
CA TRP A 187 1.01 -20.12 -1.62
C TRP A 187 1.46 -20.30 -3.08
N GLN A 188 2.68 -20.85 -3.30
CA GLN A 188 3.20 -21.08 -4.67
C GLN A 188 2.31 -22.01 -5.52
N SER A 189 1.70 -23.03 -4.92
CA SER A 189 0.78 -23.92 -5.63
C SER A 189 -0.49 -23.20 -6.10
N GLU A 190 -0.95 -22.22 -5.34
CA GLU A 190 -2.09 -21.37 -5.68
C GLU A 190 -1.72 -20.42 -6.83
N LEU A 191 -0.54 -19.81 -6.79
CA LEU A 191 -0.02 -18.99 -7.90
C LEU A 191 0.07 -19.78 -9.20
N ALA A 192 0.54 -21.04 -9.14
CA ALA A 192 0.57 -21.92 -10.31
C ALA A 192 -0.83 -22.20 -10.88
N THR A 193 -1.87 -22.24 -10.01
CA THR A 193 -3.26 -22.39 -10.42
C THR A 193 -3.80 -21.14 -11.10
N ILE A 194 -3.39 -19.94 -10.64
CA ILE A 194 -3.84 -18.64 -11.15
C ILE A 194 -3.20 -18.28 -12.48
N LYS A 195 -1.94 -18.64 -12.67
CA LYS A 195 -1.12 -18.21 -13.81
C LYS A 195 -1.81 -18.45 -15.15
N GLY A 196 -1.95 -17.38 -15.95
CA GLY A 196 -2.57 -17.37 -17.26
C GLY A 196 -4.10 -17.47 -17.25
N LYS A 197 -4.75 -17.60 -16.09
CA LYS A 197 -6.22 -17.68 -16.03
C LYS A 197 -6.86 -16.36 -16.38
N PRO A 198 -7.82 -16.34 -17.33
CA PRO A 198 -8.51 -15.13 -17.71
C PRO A 198 -9.53 -14.72 -16.64
N VAL A 199 -9.49 -13.46 -16.27
CA VAL A 199 -10.42 -12.84 -15.30
C VAL A 199 -10.87 -11.47 -15.82
N VAL A 200 -12.02 -11.00 -15.36
CA VAL A 200 -12.45 -9.61 -15.49
C VAL A 200 -12.14 -8.92 -14.19
N ALA A 201 -11.56 -7.73 -14.21
CA ALA A 201 -11.40 -6.90 -13.02
C ALA A 201 -12.43 -5.77 -13.02
N TRP A 202 -12.85 -5.29 -11.83
CA TRP A 202 -13.73 -4.13 -11.79
C TRP A 202 -12.97 -2.87 -12.16
N HIS A 203 -11.95 -2.53 -11.38
CA HIS A 203 -11.10 -1.36 -11.54
C HIS A 203 -9.65 -1.76 -11.88
N THR A 204 -8.83 -0.79 -12.20
CA THR A 204 -7.39 -0.99 -12.51
C THR A 204 -6.52 -1.29 -11.29
N SER A 205 -7.10 -1.41 -10.09
CA SER A 205 -6.40 -1.75 -8.84
C SER A 205 -5.56 -3.02 -8.94
N TRP A 206 -6.04 -4.00 -9.70
CA TRP A 206 -5.47 -5.34 -9.72
C TRP A 206 -4.27 -5.51 -10.67
N ARG A 207 -3.78 -4.42 -11.28
CA ARG A 207 -2.68 -4.51 -12.26
C ARG A 207 -1.38 -5.07 -11.67
N TYR A 208 -0.97 -4.58 -10.51
CA TYR A 208 0.24 -5.10 -9.83
C TYR A 208 0.03 -6.51 -9.30
N PHE A 209 -1.16 -6.81 -8.79
CA PHE A 209 -1.52 -8.17 -8.39
C PHE A 209 -1.52 -9.14 -9.57
N ALA A 210 -1.93 -8.66 -10.76
CA ALA A 210 -1.87 -9.44 -11.99
C ALA A 210 -0.43 -9.72 -12.44
N GLU A 211 0.45 -8.73 -12.37
CA GLU A 211 1.89 -8.94 -12.65
C GLU A 211 2.49 -9.99 -11.69
N TYR A 212 2.18 -9.87 -10.40
CA TYR A 212 2.68 -10.80 -9.39
C TYR A 212 2.13 -12.23 -9.56
N THR A 213 0.82 -12.39 -9.72
CA THR A 213 0.17 -13.70 -9.78
C THR A 213 0.21 -14.35 -11.16
N GLY A 214 0.45 -13.58 -12.20
CA GLY A 214 0.34 -14.01 -13.59
C GLY A 214 -1.10 -14.21 -14.07
N MET A 215 -2.12 -13.73 -13.34
CA MET A 215 -3.50 -13.74 -13.86
C MET A 215 -3.62 -12.85 -15.10
N ASN A 216 -4.50 -13.24 -16.02
CA ASN A 216 -4.73 -12.51 -17.25
C ASN A 216 -6.01 -11.68 -17.15
N ILE A 217 -5.91 -10.37 -16.95
CA ILE A 217 -7.06 -9.46 -16.96
C ILE A 217 -7.46 -9.24 -18.44
N VAL A 218 -8.60 -9.80 -18.83
CA VAL A 218 -9.09 -9.76 -20.20
C VAL A 218 -10.08 -8.62 -20.49
N ALA A 219 -10.65 -8.02 -19.46
CA ALA A 219 -11.50 -6.84 -19.52
C ALA A 219 -11.60 -6.16 -18.15
N PHE A 220 -12.00 -4.89 -18.16
CA PHE A 220 -12.42 -4.17 -16.97
C PHE A 220 -13.91 -3.91 -16.99
N MET A 221 -14.57 -3.95 -15.81
CA MET A 221 -15.99 -3.59 -15.68
C MET A 221 -16.19 -2.10 -15.94
N GLU A 222 -15.28 -1.27 -15.43
CA GLU A 222 -15.24 0.16 -15.76
C GLU A 222 -14.62 0.37 -17.14
N PRO A 223 -15.28 1.10 -18.06
CA PRO A 223 -14.72 1.43 -19.38
C PRO A 223 -13.51 2.36 -19.27
N LYS A 224 -13.50 3.17 -18.21
CA LYS A 224 -12.42 4.05 -17.76
C LYS A 224 -12.47 4.09 -16.24
N PRO A 225 -11.33 4.28 -15.53
CA PRO A 225 -11.30 4.37 -14.07
C PRO A 225 -12.32 5.38 -13.54
N GLY A 226 -13.14 4.97 -12.55
CA GLY A 226 -14.16 5.83 -11.94
C GLY A 226 -15.42 6.08 -12.81
N VAL A 227 -15.50 5.53 -14.01
CA VAL A 227 -16.65 5.71 -14.90
C VAL A 227 -17.53 4.45 -14.86
N PRO A 228 -18.79 4.55 -14.39
CA PRO A 228 -19.71 3.42 -14.38
C PRO A 228 -19.92 2.81 -15.77
N PRO A 229 -20.06 1.49 -15.89
CA PRO A 229 -20.23 0.83 -17.18
C PRO A 229 -21.59 1.14 -17.83
N SER A 230 -21.55 1.48 -19.11
CA SER A 230 -22.76 1.62 -19.94
C SER A 230 -23.31 0.24 -20.37
N PRO A 231 -24.56 0.13 -20.79
CA PRO A 231 -25.12 -1.12 -21.33
C PRO A 231 -24.32 -1.68 -22.52
N SER A 232 -23.78 -0.83 -23.39
CA SER A 232 -22.95 -1.25 -24.53
C SER A 232 -21.63 -1.84 -24.05
N HIS A 233 -20.97 -1.21 -23.06
CA HIS A 233 -19.73 -1.72 -22.49
C HIS A 233 -19.95 -3.06 -21.77
N LEU A 234 -21.06 -3.21 -21.02
CA LEU A 234 -21.40 -4.49 -20.39
C LEU A 234 -21.61 -5.60 -21.43
N TYR A 235 -22.22 -5.30 -22.56
CA TYR A 235 -22.33 -6.25 -23.67
C TYR A 235 -20.95 -6.69 -24.17
N GLU A 236 -20.01 -5.76 -24.36
CA GLU A 236 -18.63 -6.06 -24.77
C GLU A 236 -17.91 -6.94 -23.75
N VAL A 237 -18.05 -6.63 -22.44
CA VAL A 237 -17.50 -7.46 -21.35
C VAL A 237 -18.07 -8.87 -21.42
N ILE A 238 -19.39 -9.03 -21.55
CA ILE A 238 -20.06 -10.34 -21.69
C ILE A 238 -19.52 -11.12 -22.89
N GLN A 239 -19.36 -10.48 -24.06
CA GLN A 239 -18.79 -11.14 -25.24
C GLN A 239 -17.32 -11.55 -24.99
N THR A 240 -16.56 -10.71 -24.31
CA THR A 240 -15.17 -11.01 -23.95
C THR A 240 -15.09 -12.19 -22.99
N VAL A 241 -15.94 -12.26 -21.96
CA VAL A 241 -16.04 -13.42 -21.06
C VAL A 241 -16.31 -14.69 -21.84
N LYS A 242 -17.31 -14.68 -22.74
CA LYS A 242 -17.67 -15.86 -23.56
C LYS A 242 -16.53 -16.30 -24.49
N ARG A 243 -15.81 -15.36 -25.07
CA ARG A 243 -14.71 -15.63 -26.01
C ARG A 243 -13.47 -16.17 -25.29
N THR A 244 -13.12 -15.59 -24.14
CA THR A 244 -11.88 -15.89 -23.41
C THR A 244 -12.01 -17.00 -22.40
N GLY A 245 -13.25 -17.35 -22.03
CA GLY A 245 -13.53 -18.31 -20.96
C GLY A 245 -13.13 -17.78 -19.56
N ALA A 246 -13.22 -16.46 -19.36
CA ALA A 246 -12.94 -15.86 -18.05
C ALA A 246 -13.70 -16.57 -16.94
N LYS A 247 -13.04 -16.73 -15.76
CA LYS A 247 -13.53 -17.57 -14.68
C LYS A 247 -14.21 -16.78 -13.57
N ALA A 248 -13.82 -15.53 -13.39
CA ALA A 248 -14.33 -14.68 -12.34
C ALA A 248 -14.33 -13.20 -12.73
N ILE A 249 -15.20 -12.42 -12.08
CA ILE A 249 -15.08 -10.98 -11.95
C ILE A 249 -14.46 -10.70 -10.59
N VAL A 250 -13.29 -10.07 -10.57
CA VAL A 250 -12.63 -9.61 -9.35
C VAL A 250 -13.03 -8.17 -9.10
N MET A 251 -13.60 -7.88 -7.93
CA MET A 251 -14.04 -6.54 -7.57
C MET A 251 -13.80 -6.23 -6.10
N GLU A 252 -13.64 -4.96 -5.81
CA GLU A 252 -13.43 -4.42 -4.47
C GLU A 252 -14.76 -4.38 -3.68
N PRO A 253 -14.71 -4.44 -2.32
CA PRO A 253 -15.91 -4.53 -1.49
C PRO A 253 -16.75 -3.24 -1.45
N PHE A 254 -16.19 -2.10 -1.85
CA PHE A 254 -16.88 -0.81 -1.82
C PHE A 254 -17.67 -0.48 -3.11
N TYR A 255 -17.57 -1.30 -4.14
CA TYR A 255 -18.40 -1.14 -5.36
C TYR A 255 -19.73 -1.88 -5.23
N ASP A 256 -20.78 -1.35 -5.90
CA ASP A 256 -22.09 -2.02 -5.99
C ASP A 256 -22.00 -3.25 -6.91
N ARG A 257 -22.21 -4.43 -6.33
CA ARG A 257 -22.09 -5.70 -7.06
C ARG A 257 -23.22 -5.98 -8.07
N LYS A 258 -24.33 -5.19 -8.06
CA LYS A 258 -25.49 -5.46 -8.93
C LYS A 258 -25.13 -5.62 -10.40
N VAL A 259 -24.21 -4.79 -10.88
CA VAL A 259 -23.77 -4.84 -12.27
C VAL A 259 -22.88 -6.05 -12.55
N ALA A 260 -22.00 -6.41 -11.59
CA ALA A 260 -21.20 -7.63 -11.69
C ALA A 260 -22.09 -8.89 -11.65
N ASP A 261 -23.12 -8.92 -10.80
CA ASP A 261 -24.09 -10.00 -10.71
C ASP A 261 -24.89 -10.16 -12.01
N LEU A 262 -25.21 -9.05 -12.71
CA LEU A 262 -25.86 -9.10 -14.02
C LEU A 262 -24.98 -9.82 -15.07
N VAL A 263 -23.69 -9.46 -15.13
CA VAL A 263 -22.74 -10.13 -16.03
C VAL A 263 -22.56 -11.60 -15.64
N ALA A 264 -22.42 -11.88 -14.35
CA ALA A 264 -22.29 -13.24 -13.84
C ALA A 264 -23.50 -14.11 -14.19
N LYS A 265 -24.72 -13.57 -14.06
CA LYS A 265 -25.97 -14.27 -14.45
C LYS A 265 -26.02 -14.64 -15.92
N GLN A 266 -25.48 -13.77 -16.81
CA GLN A 266 -25.49 -13.99 -18.25
C GLN A 266 -24.36 -14.90 -18.77
N THR A 267 -23.30 -15.04 -17.97
CA THR A 267 -22.06 -15.73 -18.40
C THR A 267 -21.76 -17.00 -17.60
N GLY A 268 -22.37 -17.13 -16.41
CA GLY A 268 -22.09 -18.25 -15.48
C GLY A 268 -20.80 -18.11 -14.69
N ILE A 269 -20.05 -17.01 -14.80
CA ILE A 269 -18.82 -16.79 -14.03
C ILE A 269 -19.11 -16.30 -12.60
N LYS A 270 -18.14 -16.45 -11.72
CA LYS A 270 -18.29 -16.04 -10.31
C LYS A 270 -17.98 -14.55 -10.13
N VAL A 271 -18.68 -13.91 -9.19
CA VAL A 271 -18.26 -12.60 -8.68
C VAL A 271 -17.44 -12.85 -7.42
N LEU A 272 -16.19 -12.44 -7.45
CA LEU A 272 -15.22 -12.58 -6.37
C LEU A 272 -14.94 -11.20 -5.76
N ILE A 273 -15.34 -11.03 -4.50
CA ILE A 273 -15.02 -9.82 -3.74
C ILE A 273 -13.66 -10.02 -3.10
N LEU A 274 -12.67 -9.23 -3.51
CA LEU A 274 -11.35 -9.19 -2.89
C LEU A 274 -11.09 -7.82 -2.27
N PRO A 275 -10.63 -7.75 -1.02
CA PRO A 275 -10.24 -6.50 -0.40
C PRO A 275 -8.89 -6.03 -0.99
N PRO A 276 -8.79 -4.80 -1.51
CA PRO A 276 -7.51 -4.30 -1.99
C PRO A 276 -6.59 -3.83 -0.86
N SER A 277 -7.08 -3.79 0.38
CA SER A 277 -6.35 -3.21 1.51
C SER A 277 -6.59 -3.96 2.82
N VAL A 278 -5.60 -3.88 3.70
CA VAL A 278 -5.66 -4.40 5.09
C VAL A 278 -6.88 -3.85 5.80
N GLY A 279 -7.64 -4.72 6.46
CA GLY A 279 -8.90 -4.32 7.12
C GLY A 279 -10.08 -4.15 6.16
N GLY A 280 -9.92 -4.41 4.87
CA GLY A 280 -11.03 -4.37 3.89
C GLY A 280 -12.08 -5.46 4.11
N VAL A 281 -11.70 -6.54 4.77
CA VAL A 281 -12.57 -7.59 5.29
C VAL A 281 -12.20 -7.88 6.74
N LYS A 282 -13.20 -8.12 7.59
CA LYS A 282 -12.98 -8.41 9.02
C LYS A 282 -12.05 -9.60 9.21
N GLY A 283 -11.00 -9.44 10.02
CA GLY A 283 -10.02 -10.47 10.35
C GLY A 283 -8.82 -10.52 9.40
N LEU A 284 -8.71 -9.58 8.46
CA LEU A 284 -7.50 -9.37 7.67
C LEU A 284 -6.75 -8.15 8.23
N ASP A 285 -5.97 -8.37 9.28
CA ASP A 285 -5.44 -7.32 10.13
C ASP A 285 -3.96 -6.99 9.80
N ASP A 286 -3.34 -7.71 8.86
CA ASP A 286 -1.98 -7.44 8.39
C ASP A 286 -1.81 -7.68 6.88
N TYR A 287 -0.75 -7.10 6.32
CA TYR A 287 -0.43 -7.12 4.90
C TYR A 287 -0.17 -8.53 4.35
N ILE A 288 0.50 -9.39 5.11
CA ILE A 288 0.81 -10.76 4.68
C ILE A 288 -0.47 -11.61 4.63
N GLN A 289 -1.38 -11.41 5.59
CA GLN A 289 -2.69 -12.07 5.60
C GLN A 289 -3.54 -11.61 4.42
N LEU A 290 -3.55 -10.31 4.09
CA LEU A 290 -4.24 -9.76 2.92
C LEU A 290 -3.78 -10.47 1.65
N MET A 291 -2.48 -10.48 1.38
CA MET A 291 -1.92 -11.09 0.17
C MET A 291 -2.21 -12.58 0.08
N LYS A 292 -2.07 -13.30 1.19
CA LYS A 292 -2.42 -14.73 1.27
C LYS A 292 -3.89 -14.98 0.98
N TYR A 293 -4.77 -14.16 1.57
CA TYR A 293 -6.22 -14.26 1.37
C TYR A 293 -6.58 -14.08 -0.09
N ASP A 294 -6.10 -13.01 -0.73
CA ASP A 294 -6.44 -12.69 -2.12
C ASP A 294 -5.93 -13.76 -3.09
N VAL A 295 -4.71 -14.26 -2.89
CA VAL A 295 -4.17 -15.38 -3.68
C VAL A 295 -5.04 -16.63 -3.51
N SER A 296 -5.40 -17.02 -2.29
CA SER A 296 -6.19 -18.21 -2.01
C SER A 296 -7.61 -18.13 -2.56
N GLN A 297 -8.27 -16.96 -2.40
CA GLN A 297 -9.62 -16.74 -2.93
C GLN A 297 -9.63 -16.77 -4.45
N LEU A 298 -8.67 -16.10 -5.10
CA LEU A 298 -8.56 -16.12 -6.55
C LEU A 298 -8.27 -17.52 -7.08
N ALA A 299 -7.32 -18.24 -6.50
CA ALA A 299 -7.00 -19.62 -6.88
C ALA A 299 -8.23 -20.54 -6.82
N THR A 300 -9.06 -20.37 -5.79
CA THR A 300 -10.31 -21.12 -5.63
C THR A 300 -11.35 -20.77 -6.69
N ALA A 301 -11.42 -19.49 -7.07
CA ALA A 301 -12.39 -19.01 -8.04
C ALA A 301 -12.08 -19.45 -9.48
N VAL A 302 -10.78 -19.57 -9.84
CA VAL A 302 -10.33 -19.83 -11.22
C VAL A 302 -10.01 -21.31 -11.51
N ARG A 303 -10.17 -22.18 -10.56
CA ARG A 303 -10.14 -23.66 -10.74
C ARG A 303 -11.34 -24.13 -11.56
#